data_47b96877886c604e6d51b51c9b2f6cc1
#
_entry.id   47b96877886c604e6d51b51c9b2f6cc1
#
_cell.length_a   1.000
_cell.length_b   1.000
_cell.length_c   1.000
_cell.angle_alpha   90.00
_cell.angle_beta   90.00
_cell.angle_gamma   90.00
#
_symmetry.space_group_name_H-M   'P 1'
#
loop_
_entity.id
_entity.type
_entity.pdbx_description
1 polymer ?
#
loop_
_entity_poly.entity_id
_entity_poly.type
_entity_poly.pdbx_seq_one_letter_code
_entity_poly.pdbx_strand_id
1 'polypeptide(L)'
;LINACKNHFGKADNIKVIMDKETCDYTLIQEKTVVEEVEDKVEQISLADAKMIDPSYEIGDIVQIPVESKSFGRIATQNAKNLILQKIREEERKVVYDQYFEKEKDIVTGVVQRYIGKNVSVNLGKADAILTENEQVKGEKFEPTERIKLYVVEVKNTTKGPKILVSRTHPELVKRLFEAEVTEVRDGIVEIKSIAREAGSRTKIAVWSNDPDVDPVGACVGMNGARVGAVVNELRGEKIDIINWSDNPA
;
A
#
# COMPACT_ATOMS: atom_id res chain seq x y z
N LEU A 1 14.48 18.82 -9.49
CA LEU A 1 15.45 19.80 -9.99
C LEU A 1 14.86 20.68 -11.08
N ILE A 2 14.30 20.14 -12.17
CA ILE A 2 13.68 20.91 -13.27
C ILE A 2 12.64 21.91 -12.76
N ASN A 3 11.72 21.50 -11.83
CA ASN A 3 10.75 22.41 -11.23
C ASN A 3 11.38 23.51 -10.37
N ALA A 4 12.51 23.24 -9.73
CA ALA A 4 13.27 24.27 -8.99
C ALA A 4 13.90 25.28 -9.95
N CYS A 5 14.41 24.82 -11.09
CA CYS A 5 14.89 25.66 -12.18
C CYS A 5 13.79 26.54 -12.76
N LYS A 6 12.57 25.95 -12.99
CA LYS A 6 11.42 26.71 -13.48
C LYS A 6 11.04 27.87 -12.54
N ASN A 7 11.11 27.66 -11.23
CA ASN A 7 10.82 28.73 -10.26
C ASN A 7 11.90 29.82 -10.23
N HIS A 8 13.14 29.50 -10.61
CA HIS A 8 14.26 30.46 -10.61
C HIS A 8 14.38 31.24 -11.93
N PHE A 9 14.22 30.54 -13.04
CA PHE A 9 14.39 31.11 -14.38
C PHE A 9 13.06 31.48 -15.09
N GLY A 10 11.92 31.16 -14.47
CA GLY A 10 10.57 31.37 -15.02
C GLY A 10 10.17 30.31 -16.07
N LYS A 11 11.14 29.75 -16.79
CA LYS A 11 11.01 28.66 -17.75
C LYS A 11 12.05 27.58 -17.46
N ALA A 12 11.80 26.35 -17.85
CA ALA A 12 12.73 25.23 -17.64
C ALA A 12 12.76 24.24 -18.80
N ASP A 13 12.11 24.57 -19.91
CA ASP A 13 11.97 23.68 -21.06
C ASP A 13 13.32 23.46 -21.77
N ASN A 14 14.27 24.38 -21.59
CA ASN A 14 15.63 24.37 -22.10
C ASN A 14 16.67 23.89 -21.10
N ILE A 15 16.25 23.31 -19.93
CA ILE A 15 17.18 22.82 -18.90
C ILE A 15 17.17 21.30 -18.87
N LYS A 16 18.34 20.70 -19.05
CA LYS A 16 18.58 19.26 -18.91
C LYS A 16 19.35 18.96 -17.63
N VAL A 17 18.92 17.90 -16.95
CA VAL A 17 19.62 17.37 -15.75
C VAL A 17 20.31 16.09 -16.16
N ILE A 18 21.62 16.06 -16.09
CA ILE A 18 22.42 14.85 -16.27
C ILE A 18 22.80 14.36 -14.89
N MET A 19 22.44 13.12 -14.56
CA MET A 19 22.79 12.49 -13.29
C MET A 19 23.78 11.37 -13.53
N ASP A 20 24.88 11.40 -12.81
CA ASP A 20 25.81 10.29 -12.71
C ASP A 20 25.22 9.25 -11.75
N LYS A 21 25.06 8.01 -12.24
CA LYS A 21 24.48 6.91 -11.46
C LYS A 21 25.41 6.32 -10.42
N GLU A 22 26.72 6.50 -10.58
CA GLU A 22 27.72 5.93 -9.68
C GLU A 22 28.05 6.88 -8.52
N THR A 23 28.23 8.17 -8.82
CA THR A 23 28.55 9.19 -7.80
C THR A 23 27.33 9.85 -7.21
N CYS A 24 26.15 9.68 -7.83
CA CYS A 24 24.93 10.43 -7.52
C CYS A 24 25.07 11.95 -7.67
N ASP A 25 26.11 12.42 -8.36
CA ASP A 25 26.27 13.82 -8.71
C ASP A 25 25.36 14.19 -9.88
N TYR A 26 25.01 15.47 -9.95
CA TYR A 26 24.19 15.97 -11.05
C TYR A 26 24.81 17.23 -11.65
N THR A 27 24.69 17.33 -12.97
CA THR A 27 25.05 18.52 -13.72
C THR A 27 23.79 19.10 -14.38
N LEU A 28 23.60 20.40 -14.23
CA LEU A 28 22.53 21.14 -14.89
C LEU A 28 23.12 21.78 -16.16
N ILE A 29 22.48 21.53 -17.28
CA ILE A 29 22.85 22.10 -18.58
C ILE A 29 21.67 22.89 -19.08
N GLN A 30 21.91 24.16 -19.40
CA GLN A 30 20.96 25.02 -20.09
C GLN A 30 21.29 25.04 -21.60
N GLU A 31 20.34 24.66 -22.41
CA GLU A 31 20.43 24.76 -23.88
C GLU A 31 19.94 26.13 -24.34
N LYS A 32 20.76 26.86 -25.08
CA LYS A 32 20.39 28.14 -25.66
C LYS A 32 20.63 28.14 -27.16
N THR A 33 19.69 28.73 -27.91
CA THR A 33 19.84 28.87 -29.36
C THR A 33 20.63 30.13 -29.69
N VAL A 34 21.59 30.01 -30.57
CA VAL A 34 22.38 31.14 -31.07
C VAL A 34 21.56 32.00 -32.00
N VAL A 35 21.44 33.29 -31.71
CA VAL A 35 20.69 34.27 -32.50
C VAL A 35 21.54 35.53 -32.75
N GLU A 36 21.14 36.34 -33.73
CA GLU A 36 21.83 37.64 -33.96
C GLU A 36 21.40 38.65 -32.91
N GLU A 37 20.10 38.77 -32.64
CA GLU A 37 19.56 39.65 -31.58
C GLU A 37 18.83 38.79 -30.53
N VAL A 38 19.17 38.98 -29.24
CA VAL A 38 18.61 38.22 -28.14
C VAL A 38 17.31 38.85 -27.65
N GLU A 39 16.17 38.21 -27.92
CA GLU A 39 14.87 38.59 -27.39
C GLU A 39 14.60 38.00 -26.01
N ASP A 40 14.97 36.74 -25.80
CA ASP A 40 14.84 36.03 -24.52
C ASP A 40 16.20 35.52 -24.02
N LYS A 41 16.73 36.16 -22.99
CA LYS A 41 18.01 35.77 -22.39
C LYS A 41 18.04 34.39 -21.76
N VAL A 42 16.88 33.78 -21.54
CA VAL A 42 16.76 32.42 -20.95
C VAL A 42 16.91 31.35 -22.05
N GLU A 43 16.36 31.57 -23.23
CA GLU A 43 16.34 30.60 -24.33
C GLU A 43 17.39 30.88 -25.40
N GLN A 44 17.94 32.11 -25.48
CA GLN A 44 18.78 32.58 -26.56
C GLN A 44 20.14 33.12 -26.06
N ILE A 45 21.12 33.03 -26.90
CA ILE A 45 22.48 33.56 -26.70
C ILE A 45 22.91 34.30 -27.98
N SER A 46 23.65 35.42 -27.83
CA SER A 46 24.17 36.12 -28.98
C SER A 46 25.31 35.35 -29.67
N LEU A 47 25.44 35.52 -30.97
CA LEU A 47 26.56 34.91 -31.74
C LEU A 47 27.90 35.28 -31.17
N ALA A 48 28.06 36.52 -30.67
CA ALA A 48 29.31 37.01 -30.07
C ALA A 48 29.68 36.23 -28.81
N ASP A 49 28.69 36.02 -27.90
CA ASP A 49 28.88 35.29 -26.66
C ASP A 49 29.04 33.77 -26.92
N ALA A 50 28.34 33.21 -27.91
CA ALA A 50 28.48 31.82 -28.30
C ALA A 50 29.91 31.53 -28.83
N LYS A 51 30.46 32.44 -29.64
CA LYS A 51 31.85 32.32 -30.18
C LYS A 51 32.94 32.51 -29.10
N MET A 52 32.62 33.11 -27.95
CA MET A 52 33.54 33.11 -26.81
C MET A 52 33.64 31.74 -26.13
N ILE A 53 32.59 30.89 -26.25
CA ILE A 53 32.59 29.52 -25.72
C ILE A 53 33.28 28.59 -26.71
N ASP A 54 32.87 28.63 -27.97
CA ASP A 54 33.52 27.88 -29.07
C ASP A 54 33.39 28.68 -30.39
N PRO A 55 34.49 28.97 -31.07
CA PRO A 55 34.50 29.73 -32.31
C PRO A 55 33.75 29.07 -33.49
N SER A 56 33.39 27.80 -33.37
CA SER A 56 32.73 27.02 -34.42
C SER A 56 31.19 27.23 -34.45
N TYR A 57 30.58 27.89 -33.45
CA TYR A 57 29.15 28.09 -33.41
C TYR A 57 28.63 29.09 -34.46
N GLU A 58 27.53 28.71 -35.10
CA GLU A 58 26.83 29.51 -36.09
C GLU A 58 25.41 29.86 -35.61
N ILE A 59 24.74 30.79 -36.30
CA ILE A 59 23.35 31.20 -35.99
C ILE A 59 22.45 29.98 -36.18
N GLY A 60 21.63 29.65 -35.19
CA GLY A 60 20.74 28.50 -35.16
C GLY A 60 21.27 27.30 -34.41
N ASP A 61 22.56 27.29 -34.03
CA ASP A 61 23.11 26.22 -33.21
C ASP A 61 22.61 26.25 -31.76
N ILE A 62 22.68 25.09 -31.09
CA ILE A 62 22.34 24.95 -29.67
C ILE A 62 23.61 24.88 -28.85
N VAL A 63 23.81 25.88 -27.99
CA VAL A 63 24.93 25.95 -27.05
C VAL A 63 24.51 25.35 -25.72
N GLN A 64 25.31 24.44 -25.19
CA GLN A 64 25.11 23.84 -23.87
C GLN A 64 25.95 24.57 -22.83
N ILE A 65 25.27 25.25 -21.89
CA ILE A 65 25.92 26.04 -20.86
C ILE A 65 25.71 25.34 -19.51
N PRO A 66 26.81 24.95 -18.81
CA PRO A 66 26.65 24.40 -17.46
C PRO A 66 26.16 25.48 -16.50
N VAL A 67 25.09 25.17 -15.75
CA VAL A 67 24.54 26.07 -14.73
C VAL A 67 25.11 25.67 -13.38
N GLU A 68 25.84 26.59 -12.75
CA GLU A 68 26.36 26.35 -11.41
C GLU A 68 25.22 26.28 -10.39
N SER A 69 25.18 25.20 -9.61
CA SER A 69 24.17 24.98 -8.55
C SER A 69 24.23 26.05 -7.45
N LYS A 70 25.35 26.77 -7.31
CA LYS A 70 25.51 27.88 -6.37
C LYS A 70 24.61 29.09 -6.64
N SER A 71 24.12 29.23 -7.88
CA SER A 71 23.18 30.29 -8.28
C SER A 71 21.74 30.03 -7.83
N PHE A 72 21.42 28.77 -7.42
CA PHE A 72 20.12 28.46 -6.85
C PHE A 72 20.01 29.06 -5.44
N GLY A 73 19.15 30.06 -5.29
CA GLY A 73 18.86 30.64 -3.97
C GLY A 73 18.34 29.56 -3.01
N ARG A 74 18.43 29.79 -1.70
CA ARG A 74 17.98 28.88 -0.63
C ARG A 74 16.56 28.37 -0.85
N ILE A 75 15.68 29.17 -1.46
CA ILE A 75 14.29 28.82 -1.75
C ILE A 75 14.20 27.69 -2.80
N ALA A 76 14.98 27.78 -3.88
CA ALA A 76 14.98 26.75 -4.92
C ALA A 76 15.52 25.42 -4.39
N THR A 77 16.58 25.46 -3.58
CA THR A 77 17.13 24.26 -2.92
C THR A 77 16.14 23.62 -1.96
N GLN A 78 15.43 24.46 -1.15
CA GLN A 78 14.41 23.96 -0.24
C GLN A 78 13.21 23.34 -0.97
N ASN A 79 12.79 23.96 -2.07
CA ASN A 79 11.71 23.42 -2.91
C ASN A 79 12.11 22.08 -3.56
N ALA A 80 13.35 21.97 -4.06
CA ALA A 80 13.86 20.72 -4.61
C ALA A 80 13.89 19.61 -3.55
N LYS A 81 14.38 19.90 -2.34
CA LYS A 81 14.35 18.97 -1.21
C LYS A 81 12.92 18.52 -0.88
N ASN A 82 11.98 19.45 -0.79
CA ASN A 82 10.60 19.13 -0.48
C ASN A 82 9.95 18.23 -1.56
N LEU A 83 10.20 18.51 -2.84
CA LEU A 83 9.72 17.70 -3.96
C LEU A 83 10.30 16.28 -3.93
N ILE A 84 11.60 16.13 -3.65
CA ILE A 84 12.24 14.81 -3.53
C ILE A 84 11.61 14.04 -2.37
N LEU A 85 11.46 14.66 -1.20
CA LEU A 85 10.83 14.02 -0.05
C LEU A 85 9.37 13.65 -0.31
N GLN A 86 8.64 14.50 -1.05
CA GLN A 86 7.27 14.19 -1.46
C GLN A 86 7.24 12.95 -2.37
N LYS A 87 8.11 12.88 -3.39
CA LYS A 87 8.19 11.72 -4.29
C LYS A 87 8.57 10.44 -3.57
N ILE A 88 9.54 10.48 -2.66
CA ILE A 88 9.88 9.32 -1.83
C ILE A 88 8.66 8.83 -1.06
N ARG A 89 7.93 9.72 -0.40
CA ARG A 89 6.72 9.36 0.36
C ARG A 89 5.59 8.82 -0.53
N GLU A 90 5.46 9.31 -1.76
CA GLU A 90 4.49 8.79 -2.74
C GLU A 90 4.83 7.35 -3.12
N GLU A 91 6.11 7.05 -3.41
CA GLU A 91 6.56 5.69 -3.74
C GLU A 91 6.48 4.74 -2.53
N GLU A 92 6.86 5.18 -1.33
CA GLU A 92 6.67 4.39 -0.10
C GLU A 92 5.21 4.01 0.11
N ARG A 93 4.27 4.95 -0.09
CA ARG A 93 2.83 4.70 0.03
C ARG A 93 2.34 3.70 -1.02
N LYS A 94 2.85 3.77 -2.24
CA LYS A 94 2.51 2.85 -3.30
C LYS A 94 2.96 1.43 -2.96
N VAL A 95 4.19 1.25 -2.51
CA VAL A 95 4.72 -0.06 -2.08
C VAL A 95 3.88 -0.64 -0.95
N VAL A 96 3.50 0.18 0.04
CA VAL A 96 2.64 -0.26 1.15
C VAL A 96 1.25 -0.63 0.64
N TYR A 97 0.67 0.16 -0.27
CA TYR A 97 -0.63 -0.15 -0.90
C TYR A 97 -0.59 -1.50 -1.62
N ASP A 98 0.40 -1.71 -2.49
CA ASP A 98 0.54 -2.95 -3.26
C ASP A 98 0.69 -4.17 -2.34
N GLN A 99 1.48 -4.05 -1.26
CA GLN A 99 1.67 -5.11 -0.27
C GLN A 99 0.37 -5.51 0.44
N TYR A 100 -0.50 -4.56 0.78
CA TYR A 100 -1.76 -4.88 1.46
C TYR A 100 -2.89 -5.18 0.48
N PHE A 101 -2.80 -4.71 -0.76
CA PHE A 101 -3.73 -5.09 -1.82
C PHE A 101 -3.67 -6.59 -2.13
N GLU A 102 -2.47 -7.18 -2.14
CA GLU A 102 -2.29 -8.64 -2.26
C GLU A 102 -2.93 -9.43 -1.11
N LYS A 103 -3.12 -8.77 0.05
CA LYS A 103 -3.78 -9.36 1.23
C LYS A 103 -5.27 -9.02 1.33
N GLU A 104 -5.84 -8.38 0.32
CA GLU A 104 -7.28 -8.15 0.26
C GLU A 104 -8.02 -9.49 0.20
N LYS A 105 -9.10 -9.61 0.94
CA LYS A 105 -9.86 -10.86 1.12
C LYS A 105 -9.10 -11.97 1.86
N ASP A 106 -8.09 -11.64 2.61
CA ASP A 106 -7.34 -12.55 3.46
C ASP A 106 -7.28 -12.03 4.92
N ILE A 107 -6.76 -12.86 5.82
CA ILE A 107 -6.58 -12.49 7.22
C ILE A 107 -5.21 -11.83 7.44
N VAL A 108 -5.22 -10.84 8.33
CA VAL A 108 -4.02 -10.18 8.83
C VAL A 108 -4.04 -10.14 10.35
N THR A 109 -2.87 -10.26 10.96
CA THR A 109 -2.72 -10.04 12.39
C THR A 109 -2.31 -8.59 12.62
N GLY A 110 -3.08 -7.90 13.44
CA GLY A 110 -2.79 -6.53 13.82
C GLY A 110 -2.70 -6.36 15.34
N VAL A 111 -2.09 -5.26 15.75
CA VAL A 111 -1.97 -4.84 17.15
C VAL A 111 -2.89 -3.66 17.38
N VAL A 112 -3.80 -3.78 18.32
CA VAL A 112 -4.72 -2.70 18.70
C VAL A 112 -3.92 -1.53 19.26
N GLN A 113 -4.12 -0.34 18.70
CA GLN A 113 -3.45 0.88 19.17
C GLN A 113 -4.35 1.69 20.11
N ARG A 114 -5.49 2.12 19.60
CA ARG A 114 -6.41 3.00 20.33
C ARG A 114 -7.79 3.06 19.68
N TYR A 115 -8.75 3.51 20.45
CA TYR A 115 -10.04 3.92 19.93
C TYR A 115 -9.99 5.34 19.34
N ILE A 116 -10.60 5.52 18.19
CA ILE A 116 -10.80 6.81 17.52
C ILE A 116 -12.31 7.01 17.37
N GLY A 117 -12.91 7.65 18.37
CA GLY A 117 -14.37 7.68 18.53
C GLY A 117 -14.89 6.26 18.77
N LYS A 118 -15.74 5.76 17.86
CA LYS A 118 -16.30 4.40 17.93
C LYS A 118 -15.49 3.38 17.10
N ASN A 119 -14.50 3.83 16.32
CA ASN A 119 -13.66 2.97 15.52
C ASN A 119 -12.40 2.59 16.28
N VAL A 120 -11.79 1.45 15.91
CA VAL A 120 -10.53 0.99 16.48
C VAL A 120 -9.43 1.13 15.44
N SER A 121 -8.32 1.76 15.81
CA SER A 121 -7.09 1.79 15.03
C SER A 121 -6.26 0.58 15.36
N VAL A 122 -5.87 -0.18 14.35
CA VAL A 122 -5.08 -1.40 14.46
C VAL A 122 -3.82 -1.26 13.61
N ASN A 123 -2.66 -1.43 14.22
CA ASN A 123 -1.38 -1.41 13.52
C ASN A 123 -1.09 -2.76 12.87
N LEU A 124 -0.83 -2.75 11.57
CA LEU A 124 -0.45 -3.94 10.79
C LEU A 124 1.06 -4.03 10.54
N GLY A 125 1.85 -3.19 11.20
CA GLY A 125 3.29 -3.07 11.04
C GLY A 125 3.69 -1.89 10.15
N LYS A 126 3.43 -1.94 8.86
CA LYS A 126 3.77 -0.86 7.92
C LYS A 126 2.65 0.14 7.66
N ALA A 127 1.43 -0.20 8.03
CA ALA A 127 0.25 0.66 7.88
C ALA A 127 -0.73 0.45 9.02
N ASP A 128 -1.60 1.43 9.24
CA ASP A 128 -2.69 1.33 10.19
C ASP A 128 -3.98 0.97 9.47
N ALA A 129 -4.70 0.00 10.01
CA ALA A 129 -6.02 -0.38 9.58
C ALA A 129 -7.10 0.25 10.46
N ILE A 130 -8.28 0.39 9.91
CA ILE A 130 -9.45 0.94 10.61
C ILE A 130 -10.51 -0.15 10.72
N LEU A 131 -10.81 -0.55 11.95
CA LEU A 131 -11.94 -1.39 12.29
C LEU A 131 -13.12 -0.48 12.67
N THR A 132 -14.06 -0.31 11.74
CA THR A 132 -15.21 0.58 11.94
C THR A 132 -16.22 -0.02 12.91
N GLU A 133 -17.08 0.80 13.54
CA GLU A 133 -18.11 0.35 14.49
C GLU A 133 -18.98 -0.79 13.92
N ASN A 134 -19.35 -0.71 12.64
CA ASN A 134 -20.20 -1.72 11.98
C ASN A 134 -19.47 -3.05 11.74
N GLU A 135 -18.15 -3.04 11.70
CA GLU A 135 -17.30 -4.20 11.48
C GLU A 135 -16.76 -4.80 12.79
N GLN A 136 -17.13 -4.22 13.93
CA GLN A 136 -16.84 -4.74 15.26
C GLN A 136 -17.96 -5.69 15.71
N VAL A 137 -17.58 -6.77 16.36
CA VAL A 137 -18.54 -7.68 16.99
C VAL A 137 -19.11 -7.02 18.25
N LYS A 138 -20.43 -7.02 18.39
CA LYS A 138 -21.10 -6.45 19.56
C LYS A 138 -20.65 -7.15 20.84
N GLY A 139 -20.14 -6.38 21.78
CA GLY A 139 -19.65 -6.91 23.07
C GLY A 139 -18.15 -7.22 23.09
N GLU A 140 -17.44 -7.28 21.96
CA GLU A 140 -15.98 -7.36 21.96
C GLU A 140 -15.37 -6.04 22.48
N LYS A 141 -14.43 -6.18 23.41
CA LYS A 141 -13.62 -5.07 23.90
C LYS A 141 -12.18 -5.31 23.49
N PHE A 142 -11.52 -4.30 22.97
CA PHE A 142 -10.14 -4.38 22.52
C PHE A 142 -9.26 -3.59 23.48
N GLU A 143 -8.23 -4.24 24.01
CA GLU A 143 -7.25 -3.57 24.84
C GLU A 143 -6.07 -3.08 24.00
N PRO A 144 -5.47 -1.91 24.33
CA PRO A 144 -4.25 -1.47 23.67
C PRO A 144 -3.16 -2.53 23.75
N THR A 145 -2.39 -2.70 22.69
CA THR A 145 -1.31 -3.71 22.51
C THR A 145 -1.77 -5.14 22.30
N GLU A 146 -3.07 -5.41 22.35
CA GLU A 146 -3.62 -6.73 22.06
C GLU A 146 -3.43 -7.10 20.59
N ARG A 147 -3.10 -8.37 20.32
CA ARG A 147 -3.02 -8.92 18.96
C ARG A 147 -4.32 -9.57 18.59
N ILE A 148 -4.87 -9.18 17.45
CA ILE A 148 -6.12 -9.72 16.92
C ILE A 148 -5.97 -10.09 15.45
N LYS A 149 -6.68 -11.14 15.02
CA LYS A 149 -6.79 -11.50 13.60
C LYS A 149 -7.99 -10.76 12.99
N LEU A 150 -7.80 -10.22 11.80
CA LEU A 150 -8.77 -9.37 11.11
C LEU A 150 -8.87 -9.79 9.65
N TYR A 151 -10.07 -9.75 9.09
CA TYR A 151 -10.28 -9.93 7.66
C TYR A 151 -10.12 -8.59 6.94
N VAL A 152 -9.32 -8.55 5.89
CA VAL A 152 -9.17 -7.35 5.06
C VAL A 152 -10.31 -7.28 4.06
N VAL A 153 -11.22 -6.34 4.28
CA VAL A 153 -12.39 -6.15 3.42
C VAL A 153 -12.02 -5.42 2.13
N GLU A 154 -11.26 -4.34 2.27
CA GLU A 154 -10.92 -3.46 1.16
C GLU A 154 -9.67 -2.63 1.46
N VAL A 155 -8.86 -2.41 0.44
CA VAL A 155 -7.69 -1.52 0.51
C VAL A 155 -7.88 -0.37 -0.47
N LYS A 156 -8.08 0.85 0.06
CA LYS A 156 -8.26 2.08 -0.74
C LYS A 156 -6.99 2.89 -0.80
N ASN A 157 -6.62 3.32 -2.00
CA ASN A 157 -5.56 4.30 -2.16
C ASN A 157 -6.13 5.71 -1.96
N THR A 158 -5.62 6.46 -1.00
CA THR A 158 -6.03 7.83 -0.75
C THR A 158 -4.84 8.79 -0.82
N THR A 159 -5.10 10.07 -0.98
CA THR A 159 -4.06 11.12 -1.02
C THR A 159 -3.18 11.16 0.23
N LYS A 160 -3.69 10.66 1.37
CA LYS A 160 -2.96 10.57 2.65
C LYS A 160 -2.21 9.24 2.84
N GLY A 161 -2.43 8.27 1.96
CA GLY A 161 -1.87 6.93 2.02
C GLY A 161 -2.93 5.83 1.90
N PRO A 162 -2.52 4.55 1.93
CA PRO A 162 -3.45 3.43 1.87
C PRO A 162 -4.36 3.41 3.10
N LYS A 163 -5.66 3.28 2.86
CA LYS A 163 -6.67 3.08 3.90
C LYS A 163 -7.12 1.63 3.85
N ILE A 164 -6.81 0.88 4.88
CA ILE A 164 -7.11 -0.55 4.99
C ILE A 164 -8.35 -0.67 5.88
N LEU A 165 -9.44 -1.19 5.31
CA LEU A 165 -10.66 -1.49 6.03
C LEU A 165 -10.65 -2.96 6.41
N VAL A 166 -10.85 -3.22 7.70
CA VAL A 166 -10.83 -4.56 8.26
C VAL A 166 -12.11 -4.87 9.00
N SER A 167 -12.45 -6.16 9.09
CA SER A 167 -13.67 -6.65 9.70
C SER A 167 -13.42 -7.79 10.67
N ARG A 168 -14.22 -7.83 11.73
CA ARG A 168 -14.39 -8.98 12.64
C ARG A 168 -15.74 -9.66 12.47
N THR A 169 -16.69 -9.01 11.77
CA THR A 169 -18.05 -9.54 11.56
C THR A 169 -18.19 -10.33 10.26
N HIS A 170 -17.26 -10.17 9.31
CA HIS A 170 -17.37 -10.79 8.00
C HIS A 170 -17.31 -12.34 8.08
N PRO A 171 -18.22 -13.08 7.39
CA PRO A 171 -18.23 -14.55 7.42
C PRO A 171 -16.91 -15.18 6.95
N GLU A 172 -16.26 -14.60 5.93
CA GLU A 172 -15.00 -15.08 5.40
C GLU A 172 -13.86 -15.07 6.45
N LEU A 173 -13.94 -14.27 7.51
CA LEU A 173 -13.01 -14.35 8.63
C LEU A 173 -12.95 -15.78 9.19
N VAL A 174 -14.11 -16.40 9.41
CA VAL A 174 -14.21 -17.76 9.95
C VAL A 174 -13.56 -18.75 8.99
N LYS A 175 -13.86 -18.64 7.68
CA LYS A 175 -13.26 -19.50 6.66
C LYS A 175 -11.74 -19.43 6.67
N ARG A 176 -11.18 -18.22 6.67
CA ARG A 176 -9.73 -18.00 6.70
C ARG A 176 -9.09 -18.48 8.01
N LEU A 177 -9.80 -18.39 9.14
CA LEU A 177 -9.32 -18.95 10.39
C LEU A 177 -9.24 -20.48 10.32
N PHE A 178 -10.23 -21.16 9.72
CA PHE A 178 -10.16 -22.59 9.49
C PHE A 178 -9.05 -22.98 8.51
N GLU A 179 -8.83 -22.24 7.44
CA GLU A 179 -7.72 -22.45 6.51
C GLU A 179 -6.35 -22.32 7.20
N ALA A 180 -6.24 -21.45 8.20
CA ALA A 180 -5.00 -21.31 8.98
C ALA A 180 -4.77 -22.43 10.01
N GLU A 181 -5.84 -22.99 10.60
CA GLU A 181 -5.76 -23.99 11.66
C GLU A 181 -5.86 -25.43 11.13
N VAL A 182 -6.52 -25.65 9.99
CA VAL A 182 -6.84 -26.98 9.43
C VAL A 182 -6.11 -27.16 8.11
N THR A 183 -5.09 -28.02 8.09
CA THR A 183 -4.27 -28.28 6.91
C THR A 183 -5.08 -28.82 5.74
N GLU A 184 -6.04 -29.71 6.02
CA GLU A 184 -6.93 -30.32 5.04
C GLU A 184 -7.82 -29.29 4.33
N VAL A 185 -8.19 -28.19 5.03
CA VAL A 185 -8.94 -27.07 4.43
C VAL A 185 -7.99 -26.19 3.60
N ARG A 186 -6.82 -25.90 4.10
CA ARG A 186 -5.81 -25.11 3.38
C ARG A 186 -5.36 -25.80 2.09
N ASP A 187 -5.18 -27.11 2.13
CA ASP A 187 -4.71 -27.91 1.00
C ASP A 187 -5.86 -28.26 0.01
N GLY A 188 -7.10 -27.83 0.31
CA GLY A 188 -8.27 -28.01 -0.55
C GLY A 188 -8.86 -29.43 -0.54
N ILE A 189 -8.41 -30.31 0.36
CA ILE A 189 -8.99 -31.65 0.55
C ILE A 189 -10.40 -31.51 1.15
N VAL A 190 -10.54 -30.66 2.16
CA VAL A 190 -11.82 -30.29 2.76
C VAL A 190 -12.20 -28.89 2.31
N GLU A 191 -13.43 -28.73 1.80
CA GLU A 191 -13.94 -27.42 1.37
C GLU A 191 -15.06 -26.96 2.31
N ILE A 192 -15.02 -25.68 2.68
CA ILE A 192 -16.13 -25.01 3.35
C ILE A 192 -17.08 -24.50 2.26
N LYS A 193 -18.20 -25.18 2.05
CA LYS A 193 -19.18 -24.90 0.99
C LYS A 193 -20.09 -23.73 1.35
N SER A 194 -20.46 -23.58 2.63
CA SER A 194 -21.37 -22.52 3.07
C SER A 194 -21.07 -22.12 4.49
N ILE A 195 -21.30 -20.82 4.78
CA ILE A 195 -21.16 -20.24 6.11
C ILE A 195 -22.40 -19.40 6.40
N ALA A 196 -23.04 -19.65 7.55
CA ALA A 196 -24.09 -18.80 8.10
C ALA A 196 -23.62 -18.30 9.47
N ARG A 197 -23.39 -16.99 9.59
CA ARG A 197 -22.76 -16.37 10.77
C ARG A 197 -23.62 -15.28 11.39
N GLU A 198 -23.82 -15.38 12.68
CA GLU A 198 -24.25 -14.29 13.56
C GLU A 198 -23.07 -13.93 14.46
N ALA A 199 -22.31 -12.88 14.04
CA ALA A 199 -21.04 -12.53 14.65
C ALA A 199 -21.16 -12.28 16.16
N GLY A 200 -20.31 -12.94 16.94
CA GLY A 200 -20.30 -12.89 18.41
C GLY A 200 -21.32 -13.80 19.09
N SER A 201 -22.17 -14.48 18.34
CA SER A 201 -23.16 -15.42 18.85
C SER A 201 -22.85 -16.84 18.38
N ARG A 202 -23.12 -17.12 17.11
CA ARG A 202 -23.00 -18.46 16.55
C ARG A 202 -22.71 -18.45 15.07
N THR A 203 -21.87 -19.40 14.64
CA THR A 203 -21.58 -19.68 13.23
C THR A 203 -21.87 -21.14 12.91
N LYS A 204 -22.51 -21.39 11.77
CA LYS A 204 -22.63 -22.71 11.19
C LYS A 204 -21.81 -22.76 9.91
N ILE A 205 -21.00 -23.81 9.76
CA ILE A 205 -20.24 -24.09 8.54
C ILE A 205 -20.64 -25.46 7.98
N ALA A 206 -20.85 -25.51 6.67
CA ALA A 206 -21.09 -26.75 5.96
C ALA A 206 -19.82 -27.13 5.20
N VAL A 207 -19.28 -28.32 5.50
CA VAL A 207 -18.01 -28.80 4.99
C VAL A 207 -18.19 -30.04 4.10
N TRP A 208 -17.35 -30.16 3.11
CA TRP A 208 -17.33 -31.27 2.17
C TRP A 208 -15.90 -31.74 1.97
N SER A 209 -15.69 -33.06 1.84
CA SER A 209 -14.38 -33.62 1.49
C SER A 209 -14.38 -34.05 0.03
N ASN A 210 -13.32 -33.69 -0.68
CA ASN A 210 -13.02 -34.18 -2.02
C ASN A 210 -12.37 -35.60 -2.00
N ASP A 211 -11.87 -36.02 -0.83
CA ASP A 211 -11.29 -37.31 -0.57
C ASP A 211 -12.27 -38.16 0.26
N PRO A 212 -12.76 -39.33 -0.24
CA PRO A 212 -13.70 -40.16 0.48
C PRO A 212 -13.12 -40.76 1.78
N ASP A 213 -11.81 -40.84 1.91
CA ASP A 213 -11.13 -41.39 3.09
C ASP A 213 -10.95 -40.32 4.22
N VAL A 214 -11.30 -39.05 3.96
CA VAL A 214 -11.18 -37.94 4.91
C VAL A 214 -12.56 -37.51 5.40
N ASP A 215 -12.81 -37.66 6.70
CA ASP A 215 -14.00 -37.10 7.35
C ASP A 215 -13.84 -35.57 7.47
N PRO A 216 -14.65 -34.77 6.74
CA PRO A 216 -14.52 -33.32 6.72
C PRO A 216 -14.86 -32.66 8.08
N VAL A 217 -15.82 -33.24 8.81
CA VAL A 217 -16.22 -32.73 10.13
C VAL A 217 -15.12 -33.02 11.14
N GLY A 218 -14.64 -34.27 11.18
CA GLY A 218 -13.56 -34.69 12.07
C GLY A 218 -12.26 -33.90 11.84
N ALA A 219 -11.91 -33.61 10.58
CA ALA A 219 -10.75 -32.80 10.23
C ALA A 219 -10.86 -31.37 10.78
N CYS A 220 -12.02 -30.74 10.66
CA CYS A 220 -12.24 -29.39 11.18
C CYS A 220 -12.36 -29.31 12.70
N VAL A 221 -12.93 -30.34 13.35
CA VAL A 221 -13.04 -30.41 14.81
C VAL A 221 -11.66 -30.65 15.45
N GLY A 222 -10.91 -31.61 14.89
CA GLY A 222 -9.62 -32.03 15.41
C GLY A 222 -9.72 -32.89 16.68
N MET A 223 -8.60 -33.41 17.16
CA MET A 223 -8.57 -34.24 18.38
C MET A 223 -9.08 -33.44 19.58
N ASN A 224 -10.07 -34.00 20.25
CA ASN A 224 -10.75 -33.37 21.41
C ASN A 224 -11.23 -31.94 21.13
N GLY A 225 -11.55 -31.59 19.90
CA GLY A 225 -12.02 -30.26 19.55
C GLY A 225 -10.91 -29.17 19.53
N ALA A 226 -9.65 -29.57 19.46
CA ALA A 226 -8.53 -28.61 19.56
C ALA A 226 -8.54 -27.57 18.43
N ARG A 227 -8.80 -27.98 17.18
CA ARG A 227 -8.79 -27.09 16.02
C ARG A 227 -9.96 -26.10 16.05
N VAL A 228 -11.18 -26.61 16.20
CA VAL A 228 -12.35 -25.73 16.35
C VAL A 228 -12.26 -24.85 17.59
N GLY A 229 -11.71 -25.37 18.69
CA GLY A 229 -11.46 -24.63 19.92
C GLY A 229 -10.51 -23.44 19.72
N ALA A 230 -9.46 -23.59 18.90
CA ALA A 230 -8.56 -22.50 18.55
C ALA A 230 -9.30 -21.37 17.81
N VAL A 231 -10.17 -21.72 16.86
CA VAL A 231 -10.99 -20.73 16.13
C VAL A 231 -12.01 -20.06 17.06
N VAL A 232 -12.69 -20.84 17.93
CA VAL A 232 -13.64 -20.30 18.93
C VAL A 232 -12.94 -19.32 19.88
N ASN A 233 -11.72 -19.63 20.33
CA ASN A 233 -10.95 -18.75 21.20
C ASN A 233 -10.55 -17.45 20.48
N GLU A 234 -10.13 -17.51 19.22
CA GLU A 234 -9.84 -16.31 18.42
C GLU A 234 -11.09 -15.43 18.24
N LEU A 235 -12.26 -16.05 18.11
CA LEU A 235 -13.57 -15.36 18.00
C LEU A 235 -14.21 -15.07 19.37
N ARG A 236 -13.45 -15.19 20.45
CA ARG A 236 -13.85 -14.85 21.83
C ARG A 236 -15.10 -15.58 22.33
N GLY A 237 -15.22 -16.84 21.98
CA GLY A 237 -16.30 -17.70 22.47
C GLY A 237 -17.52 -17.77 21.54
N GLU A 238 -17.44 -17.27 20.33
CA GLU A 238 -18.47 -17.48 19.31
C GLU A 238 -18.62 -18.99 19.04
N LYS A 239 -19.85 -19.52 19.18
CA LYS A 239 -20.10 -20.95 19.02
C LYS A 239 -20.01 -21.34 17.55
N ILE A 240 -19.33 -22.45 17.25
CA ILE A 240 -19.18 -22.94 15.88
C ILE A 240 -19.78 -24.34 15.78
N ASP A 241 -20.76 -24.49 14.89
CA ASP A 241 -21.33 -25.78 14.50
C ASP A 241 -20.79 -26.18 13.14
N ILE A 242 -20.30 -27.40 13.02
CA ILE A 242 -19.74 -27.96 11.79
C ILE A 242 -20.66 -29.09 11.37
N ILE A 243 -21.16 -28.99 10.13
CA ILE A 243 -22.05 -30.00 9.54
C ILE A 243 -21.54 -30.46 8.19
N ASN A 244 -21.87 -31.69 7.80
CA ASN A 244 -21.63 -32.15 6.44
C ASN A 244 -22.49 -31.37 5.44
N TRP A 245 -21.89 -30.96 4.32
CA TRP A 245 -22.62 -30.41 3.19
C TRP A 245 -23.51 -31.46 2.55
N SER A 246 -24.73 -31.08 2.19
CA SER A 246 -25.65 -31.89 1.39
C SER A 246 -26.30 -31.02 0.32
N ASP A 247 -26.39 -31.55 -0.89
CA ASP A 247 -27.12 -30.90 -1.99
C ASP A 247 -28.64 -30.98 -1.82
N ASN A 248 -29.11 -31.80 -0.86
CA ASN A 248 -30.52 -31.93 -0.53
C ASN A 248 -30.96 -30.81 0.44
N PRO A 249 -31.90 -29.92 0.06
CA PRO A 249 -32.35 -28.84 0.88
C PRO A 249 -33.32 -29.27 2.03
N ALA A 250 -33.60 -30.54 2.20
CA ALA A 250 -34.51 -31.09 3.21
C ALA A 250 -33.92 -31.16 4.62
#